data_30fb5adf71e1cdd963adf95feda2b752
#
_entry.id   30fb5adf71e1cdd963adf95feda2b752
#
_cell.length_a   1.000
_cell.length_b   1.000
_cell.length_c   1.000
_cell.angle_alpha   90.00
_cell.angle_beta   90.00
_cell.angle_gamma   90.00
#
_symmetry.space_group_name_H-M   'P 1'
#
loop_
_entity.id
_entity.type
_entity.pdbx_description
1 polymer ?
#
loop_
_entity_poly.entity_id
_entity_poly.type
_entity_poly.pdbx_seq_one_letter_code
_entity_poly.pdbx_strand_id
1 'polypeptide(L)'
;MLTAREKRYMNRVLFCLSGKKFFIKSLLYYFLFTLRNFAIMQTVMVNIVNTSSNPLPAYATAGSAGMDIRANLTKPVTLHPLERDLIPTGLFIELPDGYEAQIRPRSGMALKQGITCLNSPGTVDADYRGELKVILINLSNNVQEINHGDRIAQMIIAKNEKAELVLAAQLNESVRGEGGFGHTGIK
;
A
#
# COMPACT_ATOMS: atom_id res chain seq x y z
N MET A 1 2.00 -17.39 21.89
CA MET A 1 1.10 -18.29 22.65
C MET A 1 0.25 -19.08 21.67
N LEU A 2 0.25 -20.42 21.74
CA LEU A 2 -0.57 -21.25 20.86
C LEU A 2 -2.04 -21.15 21.25
N THR A 3 -2.93 -21.08 20.24
CA THR A 3 -4.39 -21.05 20.45
C THR A 3 -4.91 -22.37 21.03
N ALA A 4 -6.08 -22.36 21.64
CA ALA A 4 -6.73 -23.56 22.19
C ALA A 4 -7.02 -24.66 21.14
N ARG A 5 -7.13 -24.29 19.86
CA ARG A 5 -7.31 -25.18 18.71
C ARG A 5 -6.01 -25.90 18.34
N GLU A 6 -4.90 -25.19 18.39
CA GLU A 6 -3.55 -25.71 18.11
C GLU A 6 -3.08 -26.67 19.21
N LYS A 7 -3.38 -26.35 20.48
CA LYS A 7 -3.12 -27.25 21.62
C LYS A 7 -3.89 -28.57 21.52
N ARG A 8 -5.16 -28.56 21.08
CA ARG A 8 -5.97 -29.78 20.87
C ARG A 8 -5.43 -30.61 19.70
N TYR A 9 -4.96 -29.99 18.63
CA TYR A 9 -4.36 -30.69 17.50
C TYR A 9 -3.02 -31.34 17.90
N MET A 10 -2.20 -30.66 18.65
CA MET A 10 -0.91 -31.16 19.18
C MET A 10 -1.12 -32.42 20.07
N ASN A 11 -2.09 -32.39 20.98
CA ASN A 11 -2.37 -33.53 21.86
C ASN A 11 -2.91 -34.76 21.09
N ARG A 12 -3.65 -34.58 20.00
CA ARG A 12 -4.07 -35.69 19.12
C ARG A 12 -2.92 -36.28 18.31
N VAL A 13 -1.99 -35.44 17.84
CA VAL A 13 -0.80 -35.89 17.09
C VAL A 13 0.19 -36.63 17.99
N LEU A 14 0.40 -36.16 19.22
CA LEU A 14 1.27 -36.80 20.22
C LEU A 14 0.75 -38.19 20.66
N PHE A 15 -0.55 -38.38 20.69
CA PHE A 15 -1.16 -39.70 21.09
C PHE A 15 -1.06 -40.77 19.99
N CYS A 16 -0.83 -40.39 18.73
CA CYS A 16 -0.78 -41.31 17.59
C CYS A 16 0.64 -41.80 17.23
N LEU A 17 1.69 -41.40 17.94
CA LEU A 17 3.09 -41.56 17.51
C LEU A 17 3.93 -42.43 18.46
N SER A 18 3.72 -43.72 18.45
CA SER A 18 4.58 -44.71 19.18
C SER A 18 5.80 -45.22 18.38
N GLY A 19 6.25 -44.56 17.29
CA GLY A 19 7.38 -45.04 16.50
C GLY A 19 8.43 -43.93 16.19
N LYS A 20 9.68 -44.17 16.60
CA LYS A 20 10.81 -43.21 16.53
C LYS A 20 11.08 -42.57 15.14
N LYS A 21 10.76 -43.22 14.04
CA LYS A 21 10.94 -42.67 12.67
C LYS A 21 9.89 -41.62 12.27
N PHE A 22 8.75 -41.60 12.89
CA PHE A 22 7.67 -40.64 12.59
C PHE A 22 7.90 -39.31 13.32
N PHE A 23 8.53 -39.35 14.47
CA PHE A 23 8.80 -38.20 15.30
C PHE A 23 9.69 -37.16 14.60
N ILE A 24 10.74 -37.60 13.88
CA ILE A 24 11.68 -36.74 13.16
C ILE A 24 11.00 -36.06 11.98
N LYS A 25 10.15 -36.79 11.22
CA LYS A 25 9.40 -36.20 10.10
C LYS A 25 8.37 -35.15 10.56
N SER A 26 7.68 -35.41 11.68
CA SER A 26 6.72 -34.48 12.26
C SER A 26 7.40 -33.21 12.80
N LEU A 27 8.57 -33.37 13.46
CA LEU A 27 9.35 -32.24 13.96
C LEU A 27 9.92 -31.38 12.81
N LEU A 28 10.38 -32.02 11.73
CA LEU A 28 10.87 -31.34 10.54
C LEU A 28 9.72 -30.59 9.82
N TYR A 29 8.53 -31.21 9.73
CA TYR A 29 7.34 -30.58 9.16
C TYR A 29 6.88 -29.38 10.01
N TYR A 30 6.92 -29.49 11.34
CA TYR A 30 6.58 -28.41 12.25
C TYR A 30 7.60 -27.29 12.19
N PHE A 31 8.88 -27.62 12.10
CA PHE A 31 9.96 -26.65 11.92
C PHE A 31 9.85 -25.90 10.57
N LEU A 32 9.59 -26.62 9.49
CA LEU A 32 9.34 -26.04 8.16
C LEU A 32 8.06 -25.21 8.11
N PHE A 33 7.00 -25.66 8.83
CA PHE A 33 5.74 -24.92 8.96
C PHE A 33 5.91 -23.65 9.78
N THR A 34 6.68 -23.67 10.87
CA THR A 34 7.00 -22.48 11.67
C THR A 34 7.91 -21.51 10.92
N LEU A 35 8.91 -22.01 10.17
CA LEU A 35 9.74 -21.18 9.29
C LEU A 35 8.93 -20.52 8.16
N ARG A 36 7.95 -21.25 7.60
CA ARG A 36 7.08 -20.71 6.55
C ARG A 36 6.12 -19.62 7.06
N ASN A 37 5.73 -19.68 8.34
CA ASN A 37 4.86 -18.69 8.99
C ASN A 37 5.61 -17.56 9.69
N PHE A 38 6.95 -17.59 9.71
CA PHE A 38 7.75 -16.43 10.04
C PHE A 38 7.74 -15.53 8.81
N ALA A 39 6.67 -14.74 8.66
CA ALA A 39 6.63 -13.64 7.72
C ALA A 39 7.71 -12.63 8.19
N ILE A 40 8.94 -12.84 7.72
CA ILE A 40 9.97 -11.80 7.79
C ILE A 40 9.37 -10.64 7.02
N MET A 41 9.07 -9.54 7.70
CA MET A 41 8.74 -8.29 7.02
C MET A 41 9.91 -7.99 6.08
N GLN A 42 9.70 -8.20 4.77
CA GLN A 42 10.71 -7.89 3.78
C GLN A 42 10.83 -6.37 3.72
N THR A 43 11.98 -5.87 4.18
CA THR A 43 12.32 -4.46 4.03
C THR A 43 12.82 -4.23 2.60
N VAL A 44 12.25 -3.25 1.94
CA VAL A 44 12.67 -2.81 0.60
C VAL A 44 13.53 -1.57 0.76
N MET A 45 14.72 -1.60 0.17
CA MET A 45 15.59 -0.43 0.12
C MET A 45 15.15 0.49 -1.01
N VAL A 46 14.86 1.74 -0.69
CA VAL A 46 14.46 2.79 -1.64
C VAL A 46 15.42 3.96 -1.46
N ASN A 47 16.14 4.31 -2.52
CA ASN A 47 16.97 5.51 -2.50
C ASN A 47 16.07 6.74 -2.59
N ILE A 48 16.38 7.77 -1.79
CA ILE A 48 15.59 9.00 -1.76
C ILE A 48 16.51 10.23 -1.73
N VAL A 49 16.17 11.23 -2.53
CA VAL A 49 16.75 12.59 -2.46
C VAL A 49 15.66 13.51 -1.94
N ASN A 50 15.98 14.31 -0.94
CA ASN A 50 15.10 15.32 -0.37
C ASN A 50 15.75 16.71 -0.54
N THR A 51 15.14 17.55 -1.36
CA THR A 51 15.57 18.94 -1.58
C THR A 51 14.75 19.95 -0.77
N SER A 52 13.75 19.46 0.00
CA SER A 52 12.93 20.28 0.87
C SER A 52 13.53 20.43 2.27
N SER A 53 13.01 21.36 3.06
CA SER A 53 13.29 21.45 4.50
C SER A 53 12.43 20.52 5.36
N ASN A 54 11.49 19.76 4.76
CA ASN A 54 10.64 18.80 5.46
C ASN A 54 11.43 17.56 5.89
N PRO A 55 11.03 16.89 6.98
CA PRO A 55 11.60 15.59 7.33
C PRO A 55 11.29 14.54 6.26
N LEU A 56 12.12 13.49 6.17
CA LEU A 56 11.84 12.35 5.30
C LEU A 56 10.51 11.67 5.68
N PRO A 57 9.79 11.12 4.69
CA PRO A 57 8.62 10.28 4.96
C PRO A 57 8.97 9.14 5.91
N ALA A 58 8.11 8.90 6.90
CA ALA A 58 8.29 7.83 7.88
C ALA A 58 6.96 7.18 8.24
N TYR A 59 7.01 5.90 8.61
CA TYR A 59 5.86 5.19 9.15
C TYR A 59 5.53 5.73 10.54
N ALA A 60 4.27 6.10 10.78
CA ALA A 60 3.85 6.64 12.07
C ALA A 60 3.86 5.57 13.19
N THR A 61 3.61 4.31 12.85
CA THR A 61 3.63 3.14 13.75
C THR A 61 4.20 1.94 13.02
N ALA A 62 4.60 0.90 13.76
CA ALA A 62 5.08 -0.36 13.18
C ALA A 62 4.04 -1.07 12.29
N GLY A 63 2.74 -0.80 12.47
CA GLY A 63 1.66 -1.35 11.64
C GLY A 63 1.19 -0.44 10.51
N SER A 64 1.80 0.75 10.34
CA SER A 64 1.45 1.66 9.26
C SER A 64 1.88 1.12 7.92
N ALA A 65 1.00 1.18 6.90
CA ALA A 65 1.33 0.80 5.53
C ALA A 65 1.82 1.99 4.68
N GLY A 66 1.49 3.21 5.08
CA GLY A 66 1.84 4.43 4.35
C GLY A 66 2.71 5.39 5.16
N MET A 67 3.52 6.16 4.45
CA MET A 67 4.36 7.24 4.97
C MET A 67 3.76 8.58 4.53
N ASP A 68 3.58 9.53 5.46
CA ASP A 68 3.06 10.86 5.12
C ASP A 68 4.04 11.63 4.22
N ILE A 69 3.50 12.24 3.15
CA ILE A 69 4.20 13.16 2.26
C ILE A 69 3.76 14.59 2.58
N ARG A 70 4.73 15.52 2.59
CA ARG A 70 4.49 16.92 2.91
C ARG A 70 4.66 17.83 1.71
N ALA A 71 3.89 18.90 1.67
CA ALA A 71 4.03 19.98 0.70
C ALA A 71 5.36 20.73 0.88
N ASN A 72 6.07 20.99 -0.22
CA ASN A 72 7.27 21.85 -0.26
C ASN A 72 6.95 23.13 -1.02
N LEU A 73 6.51 24.15 -0.31
CA LEU A 73 6.00 25.39 -0.89
C LEU A 73 6.79 26.59 -0.39
N THR A 74 7.00 27.59 -1.26
CA THR A 74 7.57 28.88 -0.89
C THR A 74 6.50 29.88 -0.43
N LYS A 75 5.24 29.65 -0.83
CA LYS A 75 4.06 30.42 -0.44
C LYS A 75 2.85 29.49 -0.40
N PRO A 76 1.83 29.76 0.41
CA PRO A 76 0.60 28.97 0.42
C PRO A 76 -0.04 28.86 -0.97
N VAL A 77 -0.65 27.70 -1.22
CA VAL A 77 -1.49 27.44 -2.40
C VAL A 77 -2.95 27.46 -1.98
N THR A 78 -3.73 28.34 -2.61
CA THR A 78 -5.18 28.43 -2.40
C THR A 78 -5.89 27.60 -3.45
N LEU A 79 -6.80 26.74 -3.02
CA LEU A 79 -7.68 25.91 -3.87
C LEU A 79 -9.13 26.33 -3.66
N HIS A 80 -9.72 26.96 -4.67
CA HIS A 80 -11.17 27.22 -4.68
C HIS A 80 -11.95 25.91 -4.90
N PRO A 81 -13.27 25.89 -4.65
CA PRO A 81 -14.10 24.73 -4.94
C PRO A 81 -13.91 24.20 -6.35
N LEU A 82 -13.67 22.87 -6.51
CA LEU A 82 -13.37 22.15 -7.76
C LEU A 82 -12.02 22.53 -8.41
N GLU A 83 -11.25 23.41 -7.81
CA GLU A 83 -9.91 23.73 -8.28
C GLU A 83 -8.92 22.61 -7.92
N ARG A 84 -7.95 22.41 -8.78
CA ARG A 84 -6.85 21.45 -8.59
C ARG A 84 -5.51 22.11 -8.86
N ASP A 85 -4.49 21.63 -8.17
CA ASP A 85 -3.12 22.07 -8.39
C ASP A 85 -2.13 20.93 -8.15
N LEU A 86 -0.93 21.08 -8.72
CA LEU A 86 0.18 20.15 -8.63
C LEU A 86 1.14 20.58 -7.53
N ILE A 87 1.05 19.96 -6.37
CA ILE A 87 1.79 20.35 -5.16
C ILE A 87 3.15 19.64 -5.13
N PRO A 88 4.27 20.38 -5.17
CA PRO A 88 5.62 19.85 -5.07
C PRO A 88 5.90 19.32 -3.65
N THR A 89 6.80 18.34 -3.55
CA THR A 89 7.21 17.73 -2.28
C THR A 89 8.71 17.88 -2.01
N GLY A 90 9.50 18.18 -3.03
CA GLY A 90 10.97 18.19 -2.97
C GLY A 90 11.59 16.80 -2.85
N LEU A 91 10.79 15.72 -3.04
CA LEU A 91 11.24 14.34 -2.94
C LEU A 91 11.44 13.71 -4.33
N PHE A 92 12.52 12.96 -4.47
CA PHE A 92 12.83 12.13 -5.64
C PHE A 92 13.17 10.75 -5.12
N ILE A 93 12.65 9.69 -5.73
CA ILE A 93 12.88 8.32 -5.28
C ILE A 93 13.39 7.44 -6.43
N GLU A 94 14.12 6.40 -6.05
CA GLU A 94 14.52 5.32 -6.92
C GLU A 94 14.06 3.99 -6.30
N LEU A 95 13.12 3.36 -6.95
CA LEU A 95 12.56 2.08 -6.53
C LEU A 95 13.31 0.93 -7.20
N PRO A 96 13.50 -0.21 -6.53
CA PRO A 96 13.98 -1.41 -7.20
C PRO A 96 12.94 -1.99 -8.16
N ASP A 97 13.40 -2.73 -9.17
CA ASP A 97 12.53 -3.43 -10.11
C ASP A 97 11.52 -4.33 -9.38
N GLY A 98 10.30 -4.40 -9.92
CA GLY A 98 9.20 -5.16 -9.33
C GLY A 98 8.48 -4.44 -8.18
N TYR A 99 8.75 -3.14 -8.02
CA TYR A 99 8.03 -2.29 -7.05
C TYR A 99 7.51 -1.02 -7.72
N GLU A 100 6.45 -0.48 -7.15
CA GLU A 100 5.90 0.84 -7.43
C GLU A 100 5.71 1.63 -6.14
N ALA A 101 5.63 2.95 -6.21
CA ALA A 101 5.09 3.76 -5.13
C ALA A 101 3.67 4.23 -5.50
N GLN A 102 2.74 4.08 -4.57
CA GLN A 102 1.37 4.56 -4.72
C GLN A 102 1.17 5.80 -3.86
N ILE A 103 0.73 6.88 -4.48
CA ILE A 103 0.34 8.11 -3.79
C ILE A 103 -1.16 8.06 -3.53
N ARG A 104 -1.54 8.04 -2.26
CA ARG A 104 -2.92 7.92 -1.81
C ARG A 104 -3.34 9.12 -0.97
N PRO A 105 -4.63 9.50 -1.00
CA PRO A 105 -5.13 10.59 -0.17
C PRO A 105 -5.06 10.26 1.32
N ARG A 106 -5.09 11.29 2.15
CA ARG A 106 -5.21 11.17 3.59
C ARG A 106 -6.68 11.31 4.00
N SER A 107 -7.17 10.34 4.74
CA SER A 107 -8.57 10.32 5.21
C SER A 107 -8.96 11.57 6.00
N GLY A 108 -8.03 12.11 6.81
CA GLY A 108 -8.29 13.33 7.59
C GLY A 108 -8.49 14.57 6.73
N MET A 109 -7.70 14.76 5.64
CA MET A 109 -7.92 15.84 4.68
C MET A 109 -9.22 15.66 3.91
N ALA A 110 -9.46 14.44 3.42
CA ALA A 110 -10.67 14.12 2.67
C ALA A 110 -11.95 14.41 3.49
N LEU A 111 -11.98 13.96 4.74
CA LEU A 111 -13.16 14.13 5.59
C LEU A 111 -13.37 15.59 6.09
N LYS A 112 -12.28 16.25 6.54
CA LYS A 112 -12.40 17.55 7.22
C LYS A 112 -12.35 18.74 6.26
N GLN A 113 -11.63 18.61 5.16
CA GLN A 113 -11.35 19.71 4.22
C GLN A 113 -11.92 19.45 2.83
N GLY A 114 -12.38 18.23 2.54
CA GLY A 114 -12.82 17.85 1.19
C GLY A 114 -11.70 17.82 0.16
N ILE A 115 -10.43 17.75 0.59
CA ILE A 115 -9.28 17.69 -0.30
C ILE A 115 -8.86 16.23 -0.49
N THR A 116 -8.64 15.85 -1.74
CA THR A 116 -8.18 14.50 -2.10
C THR A 116 -7.14 14.54 -3.22
N CYS A 117 -6.47 13.40 -3.46
CA CYS A 117 -5.65 13.24 -4.65
C CYS A 117 -6.56 12.96 -5.84
N LEU A 118 -6.45 13.76 -6.90
CA LEU A 118 -7.31 13.65 -8.08
C LEU A 118 -7.11 12.31 -8.81
N ASN A 119 -5.85 11.87 -8.94
CA ASN A 119 -5.46 10.60 -9.55
C ASN A 119 -5.18 9.55 -8.47
N SER A 120 -6.18 9.10 -7.74
CA SER A 120 -5.99 8.15 -6.63
C SER A 120 -6.37 6.72 -7.01
N PRO A 121 -5.43 5.74 -6.81
CA PRO A 121 -4.03 5.93 -6.42
C PRO A 121 -3.18 6.49 -7.56
N GLY A 122 -2.29 7.44 -7.23
CA GLY A 122 -1.27 7.91 -8.17
C GLY A 122 -0.14 6.89 -8.25
N THR A 123 0.21 6.43 -9.45
CA THR A 123 1.28 5.47 -9.67
C THR A 123 2.60 6.20 -9.91
N VAL A 124 3.66 5.73 -9.25
CA VAL A 124 5.05 6.15 -9.47
C VAL A 124 5.84 4.90 -9.86
N ASP A 125 6.28 4.88 -11.10
CA ASP A 125 7.01 3.76 -11.68
C ASP A 125 8.45 3.65 -11.13
N ALA A 126 9.04 2.45 -11.19
CA ALA A 126 10.38 2.20 -10.66
C ALA A 126 11.47 2.99 -11.41
N ASP A 127 11.27 3.30 -12.68
CA ASP A 127 12.18 4.06 -13.53
C ASP A 127 11.91 5.57 -13.56
N TYR A 128 10.89 6.07 -12.85
CA TYR A 128 10.66 7.50 -12.72
C TYR A 128 11.74 8.15 -11.84
N ARG A 129 12.32 9.26 -12.34
CA ARG A 129 13.38 10.01 -11.63
C ARG A 129 13.04 11.48 -11.40
N GLY A 130 11.82 11.88 -11.78
CA GLY A 130 11.33 13.24 -11.52
C GLY A 130 10.94 13.46 -10.05
N GLU A 131 10.64 14.70 -9.72
CA GLU A 131 10.10 15.05 -8.41
C GLU A 131 8.73 14.41 -8.19
N LEU A 132 8.53 13.81 -7.03
CA LEU A 132 7.22 13.40 -6.57
C LEU A 132 6.35 14.63 -6.33
N LYS A 133 5.27 14.77 -7.09
CA LYS A 133 4.28 15.83 -6.93
C LYS A 133 2.91 15.24 -6.75
N VAL A 134 2.08 15.90 -5.97
CA VAL A 134 0.73 15.43 -5.65
C VAL A 134 -0.30 16.33 -6.31
N ILE A 135 -1.17 15.75 -7.14
CA ILE A 135 -2.31 16.48 -7.73
C ILE A 135 -3.43 16.51 -6.69
N LEU A 136 -3.64 17.64 -6.03
CA LEU A 136 -4.74 17.83 -5.11
C LEU A 136 -5.93 18.49 -5.82
N ILE A 137 -7.14 18.10 -5.40
CA ILE A 137 -8.40 18.74 -5.79
C ILE A 137 -9.22 19.07 -4.54
N ASN A 138 -9.87 20.24 -4.55
CA ASN A 138 -10.81 20.65 -3.52
C ASN A 138 -12.24 20.30 -3.95
N LEU A 139 -12.83 19.28 -3.31
CA LEU A 139 -14.21 18.86 -3.52
C LEU A 139 -15.19 19.46 -2.50
N SER A 140 -14.73 20.36 -1.62
CA SER A 140 -15.59 21.08 -0.69
C SER A 140 -16.17 22.35 -1.33
N ASN A 141 -17.18 22.94 -0.64
CA ASN A 141 -17.76 24.22 -1.05
C ASN A 141 -16.99 25.44 -0.51
N ASN A 142 -15.90 25.22 0.26
CA ASN A 142 -15.12 26.26 0.90
C ASN A 142 -13.74 26.38 0.22
N VAL A 143 -13.17 27.57 0.22
CA VAL A 143 -11.78 27.77 -0.16
C VAL A 143 -10.88 27.05 0.86
N GLN A 144 -9.88 26.32 0.36
CA GLN A 144 -8.90 25.60 1.16
C GLN A 144 -7.50 26.16 0.88
N GLU A 145 -6.64 26.10 1.87
CA GLU A 145 -5.26 26.54 1.76
C GLU A 145 -4.30 25.39 2.11
N ILE A 146 -3.26 25.22 1.30
CA ILE A 146 -2.17 24.27 1.52
C ILE A 146 -0.93 25.06 1.87
N ASN A 147 -0.34 24.78 3.02
CA ASN A 147 0.85 25.42 3.51
C ASN A 147 2.10 24.54 3.37
N HIS A 148 3.28 25.16 3.40
CA HIS A 148 4.51 24.39 3.49
C HIS A 148 4.52 23.50 4.72
N GLY A 149 4.94 22.23 4.55
CA GLY A 149 4.99 21.26 5.63
C GLY A 149 3.67 20.51 5.91
N ASP A 150 2.55 20.93 5.31
CA ASP A 150 1.29 20.21 5.42
C ASP A 150 1.43 18.78 4.88
N ARG A 151 0.85 17.82 5.61
CA ARG A 151 0.79 16.42 5.17
C ARG A 151 -0.35 16.25 4.18
N ILE A 152 -0.01 16.20 2.88
CA ILE A 152 -0.96 16.28 1.76
C ILE A 152 -1.38 14.92 1.20
N ALA A 153 -0.54 13.91 1.37
CA ALA A 153 -0.78 12.56 0.86
C ALA A 153 -0.05 11.53 1.72
N GLN A 154 -0.20 10.26 1.37
CA GLN A 154 0.61 9.17 1.92
C GLN A 154 1.18 8.32 0.78
N MET A 155 2.43 7.90 0.92
CA MET A 155 3.14 7.03 -0.01
C MET A 155 3.17 5.60 0.52
N ILE A 156 2.83 4.64 -0.33
CA ILE A 156 2.88 3.21 -0.03
C ILE A 156 3.81 2.56 -1.06
N ILE A 157 4.76 1.75 -0.60
CA ILE A 157 5.59 0.93 -1.48
C ILE A 157 4.90 -0.42 -1.67
N ALA A 158 4.63 -0.79 -2.92
CA ALA A 158 3.93 -2.02 -3.28
C ALA A 158 4.73 -2.84 -4.30
N LYS A 159 4.60 -4.16 -4.24
CA LYS A 159 5.08 -5.02 -5.34
C LYS A 159 4.14 -4.88 -6.53
N ASN A 160 4.70 -4.92 -7.73
CA ASN A 160 3.94 -5.00 -8.95
C ASN A 160 4.31 -6.27 -9.73
N GLU A 161 3.33 -6.84 -10.41
CA GLU A 161 3.51 -7.93 -11.35
C GLU A 161 3.39 -7.37 -12.77
N LYS A 162 4.23 -7.86 -13.69
CA LYS A 162 4.12 -7.50 -15.11
C LYS A 162 3.32 -8.56 -15.83
N ALA A 163 2.16 -8.16 -16.38
CA ALA A 163 1.33 -9.04 -17.18
C ALA A 163 1.86 -9.14 -18.61
N GLU A 164 2.00 -10.37 -19.11
CA GLU A 164 2.13 -10.63 -20.53
C GLU A 164 0.75 -10.87 -21.13
N LEU A 165 0.33 -9.98 -22.02
CA LEU A 165 -1.00 -10.07 -22.66
C LEU A 165 -0.94 -11.00 -23.85
N VAL A 166 -1.69 -12.10 -23.79
CA VAL A 166 -1.80 -13.09 -24.86
C VAL A 166 -3.17 -12.95 -25.52
N LEU A 167 -3.17 -12.73 -26.84
CA LEU A 167 -4.41 -12.64 -27.62
C LEU A 167 -5.11 -13.99 -27.65
N ALA A 168 -6.33 -14.05 -27.16
CA ALA A 168 -7.20 -15.23 -27.19
C ALA A 168 -8.43 -14.97 -28.06
N ALA A 169 -8.93 -16.01 -28.72
CA ALA A 169 -10.15 -15.91 -29.54
C ALA A 169 -11.39 -15.75 -28.66
N GLN A 170 -11.38 -16.32 -27.46
CA GLN A 170 -12.45 -16.20 -26.46
C GLN A 170 -11.88 -16.42 -25.05
N LEU A 171 -12.56 -15.93 -24.05
CA LEU A 171 -12.23 -16.17 -22.64
C LEU A 171 -12.99 -17.41 -22.14
N ASN A 172 -12.44 -18.03 -21.11
CA ASN A 172 -13.11 -19.13 -20.42
C ASN A 172 -14.40 -18.64 -19.74
N GLU A 173 -15.41 -19.51 -19.70
CA GLU A 173 -16.65 -19.25 -18.96
C GLU A 173 -16.37 -19.12 -17.46
N SER A 174 -17.16 -18.28 -16.77
CA SER A 174 -17.12 -18.14 -15.32
C SER A 174 -18.53 -18.06 -14.76
N VAL A 175 -18.70 -18.38 -13.48
CA VAL A 175 -20.01 -18.31 -12.79
C VAL A 175 -20.56 -16.88 -12.82
N ARG A 176 -19.71 -15.87 -12.83
CA ARG A 176 -20.11 -14.47 -12.92
C ARG A 176 -20.47 -14.04 -14.34
N GLY A 177 -19.88 -14.67 -15.37
CA GLY A 177 -20.04 -14.29 -16.77
C GLY A 177 -19.78 -12.80 -17.00
N GLU A 178 -20.65 -12.13 -17.72
CA GLU A 178 -20.60 -10.69 -18.06
C GLU A 178 -21.14 -9.78 -16.93
N GLY A 179 -21.56 -10.34 -15.80
CA GLY A 179 -22.16 -9.59 -14.70
C GLY A 179 -21.20 -8.55 -14.10
N GLY A 180 -21.55 -7.27 -14.21
CA GLY A 180 -20.81 -6.12 -13.70
C GLY A 180 -21.76 -5.03 -13.20
N PHE A 181 -21.19 -3.87 -12.80
CA PHE A 181 -21.92 -2.65 -12.47
C PHE A 181 -23.09 -2.83 -11.48
N GLY A 182 -22.90 -3.70 -10.46
CA GLY A 182 -23.92 -3.93 -9.42
C GLY A 182 -24.95 -4.99 -9.78
N HIS A 183 -24.69 -5.93 -10.73
CA HIS A 183 -25.61 -6.98 -11.14
C HIS A 183 -26.05 -7.92 -9.99
N THR A 184 -25.32 -7.94 -8.86
CA THR A 184 -25.68 -8.67 -7.63
C THR A 184 -26.73 -7.95 -6.79
N GLY A 185 -27.18 -6.75 -7.21
CA GLY A 185 -28.16 -5.94 -6.51
C GLY A 185 -27.54 -5.03 -5.45
N ILE A 186 -28.38 -4.16 -4.86
CA ILE A 186 -28.01 -3.21 -3.82
C ILE A 186 -28.43 -3.74 -2.43
N LYS A 187 -29.24 -4.80 -2.38
CA LYS A 187 -29.72 -5.46 -1.14
C LYS A 187 -29.64 -6.97 -1.29
#